data_4478a81fce5731c392cd0c7f8e83b04a
#
_entry.id   4478a81fce5731c392cd0c7f8e83b04a
#
_cell.length_a   1.000
_cell.length_b   1.000
_cell.length_c   1.000
_cell.angle_alpha   90.00
_cell.angle_beta   90.00
_cell.angle_gamma   90.00
#
_symmetry.space_group_name_H-M   'P 1'
#
loop_
_entity.id
_entity.type
_entity.pdbx_description
1 polymer ?
#
loop_
_entity_poly.entity_id
_entity_poly.type
_entity_poly.pdbx_seq_one_letter_code
_entity_poly.pdbx_strand_id
1 'polypeptide(L)'
;YNFDSRSAVLQHTWTKSPKTIWLFRFSASHSLTSSLEAAQDKLDYPHQLGLKGLFSGIFPTFRFGNYLGLGPRNNSVFKESSYAFTPYVSGSLNRKAHTVRLTHTTRRNFDNIFSPFAPAGYFTFGNAMTALPGIKNTGNAFASFLLGEVYNGEESIVRHPSYYRKNFYNFIASDEYKVRPGLTASVSVNFEVASPRTEKYNRQSTVSFSHINPANGKPGALIFAGREGIGAALQPTTVRAEPTIGLSLSPFSNRKTVVRFSYGLSYQSVPLYGRHFGTQGFNAAALFISRNDQLESAFRLRDGVPQNFELPPFLDPTAANGTDADFVDPSGRLPAVHQWVVGIQRELP
;
A
#
# COMPACT_ATOMS: atom_id res chain seq x y z
N TYR A 1 -2.18 0.72 -18.80
CA TYR A 1 -1.33 0.11 -17.77
C TYR A 1 -0.30 -0.78 -18.44
N ASN A 2 0.95 -0.68 -17.98
CA ASN A 2 2.02 -1.60 -18.33
C ASN A 2 2.33 -2.47 -17.10
N PHE A 3 2.31 -3.79 -17.29
CA PHE A 3 2.63 -4.77 -16.25
C PHE A 3 3.71 -5.72 -16.75
N ASP A 4 4.84 -5.78 -16.07
CA ASP A 4 5.93 -6.73 -16.30
C ASP A 4 6.13 -7.53 -15.01
N SER A 5 6.10 -8.86 -15.09
CA SER A 5 6.35 -9.74 -13.94
C SER A 5 7.33 -10.83 -14.33
N ARG A 6 8.35 -10.97 -13.51
CA ARG A 6 9.42 -11.98 -13.68
C ARG A 6 9.63 -12.72 -12.39
N SER A 7 9.78 -14.03 -12.47
CA SER A 7 10.09 -14.85 -11.31
C SER A 7 11.08 -15.96 -11.67
N ALA A 8 11.89 -16.32 -10.69
CA ALA A 8 12.79 -17.45 -10.76
C ALA A 8 12.64 -18.28 -9.48
N VAL A 9 12.65 -19.59 -9.62
CA VAL A 9 12.57 -20.54 -8.50
C VAL A 9 13.67 -21.58 -8.67
N LEU A 10 14.47 -21.77 -7.63
CA LEU A 10 15.40 -22.87 -7.48
C LEU A 10 14.90 -23.77 -6.36
N GLN A 11 14.77 -25.07 -6.64
CA GLN A 11 14.28 -26.02 -5.67
C GLN A 11 15.15 -27.27 -5.65
N HIS A 12 15.43 -27.78 -4.45
CA HIS A 12 16.12 -29.04 -4.21
C HIS A 12 15.34 -29.88 -3.20
N THR A 13 15.09 -31.13 -3.57
CA THR A 13 14.46 -32.10 -2.67
C THR A 13 15.51 -33.14 -2.29
N TRP A 14 15.76 -33.26 -0.99
CA TRP A 14 16.67 -34.24 -0.42
C TRP A 14 15.90 -35.33 0.33
N THR A 15 15.85 -36.52 -0.26
CA THR A 15 15.28 -37.71 0.37
C THR A 15 16.37 -38.41 1.18
N LYS A 16 16.48 -38.03 2.47
CA LYS A 16 17.47 -38.60 3.39
C LYS A 16 17.15 -40.08 3.67
N SER A 17 15.87 -40.44 3.74
CA SER A 17 15.37 -41.79 3.89
C SER A 17 13.92 -41.88 3.42
N PRO A 18 13.32 -43.11 3.30
CA PRO A 18 11.87 -43.21 2.99
C PRO A 18 10.95 -42.53 4.00
N LYS A 19 11.48 -42.17 5.18
CA LYS A 19 10.73 -41.54 6.27
C LYS A 19 11.07 -40.07 6.47
N THR A 20 12.13 -39.57 5.82
CA THR A 20 12.62 -38.20 6.05
C THR A 20 12.95 -37.52 4.73
N ILE A 21 12.21 -36.47 4.41
CA ILE A 21 12.36 -35.69 3.19
C ILE A 21 12.53 -34.21 3.58
N TRP A 22 13.52 -33.58 2.93
CA TRP A 22 13.76 -32.14 3.05
C TRP A 22 13.54 -31.47 1.70
N LEU A 23 12.89 -30.32 1.74
CA LEU A 23 12.68 -29.45 0.59
C LEU A 23 13.32 -28.10 0.87
N PHE A 24 14.23 -27.69 0.01
CA PHE A 24 14.86 -26.37 0.00
C PHE A 24 14.38 -25.64 -1.24
N ARG A 25 13.92 -24.42 -1.10
CA ARG A 25 13.49 -23.60 -2.20
C ARG A 25 13.92 -22.15 -1.98
N PHE A 26 14.42 -21.54 -3.04
CA PHE A 26 14.64 -20.11 -3.11
C PHE A 26 13.82 -19.55 -4.27
N SER A 27 13.01 -18.55 -4.01
CA SER A 27 12.29 -17.82 -5.05
C SER A 27 12.63 -16.34 -5.02
N ALA A 28 12.80 -15.78 -6.21
CA ALA A 28 12.96 -14.35 -6.44
C ALA A 28 11.91 -13.89 -7.42
N SER A 29 11.24 -12.80 -7.13
CA SER A 29 10.26 -12.20 -8.04
C SER A 29 10.46 -10.70 -8.13
N HIS A 30 10.16 -10.16 -9.28
CA HIS A 30 10.08 -8.74 -9.58
C HIS A 30 8.78 -8.49 -10.32
N SER A 31 8.04 -7.46 -9.91
CA SER A 31 6.91 -6.95 -10.66
C SER A 31 7.06 -5.44 -10.84
N LEU A 32 6.77 -4.98 -12.03
CA LEU A 32 6.71 -3.58 -12.38
C LEU A 32 5.30 -3.29 -12.89
N THR A 33 4.60 -2.40 -12.21
CA THR A 33 3.31 -1.88 -12.65
C THR A 33 3.44 -0.37 -12.85
N SER A 34 3.05 0.12 -14.01
CA SER A 34 3.08 1.56 -14.29
C SER A 34 1.92 1.97 -15.16
N SER A 35 1.51 3.23 -15.05
CA SER A 35 0.60 3.83 -16.00
C SER A 35 1.34 4.21 -17.30
N LEU A 36 0.60 4.29 -18.40
CA LEU A 36 1.15 4.79 -19.66
C LEU A 36 1.54 6.26 -19.55
N GLU A 37 0.79 7.02 -18.78
CA GLU A 37 1.02 8.45 -18.54
C GLU A 37 2.38 8.67 -17.87
N ALA A 38 2.80 7.78 -16.94
CA ALA A 38 4.12 7.85 -16.32
C ALA A 38 5.27 7.68 -17.32
N ALA A 39 5.04 7.01 -18.44
CA ALA A 39 6.02 6.86 -19.50
C ALA A 39 6.12 8.13 -20.40
N GLN A 40 5.09 9.00 -20.38
CA GLN A 40 5.00 10.20 -21.18
C GLN A 40 5.76 11.39 -20.59
N ASP A 41 6.30 11.28 -19.37
CA ASP A 41 7.01 12.37 -18.69
C ASP A 41 8.18 12.94 -19.53
N LYS A 42 8.83 12.10 -20.32
CA LYS A 42 9.91 12.48 -21.22
C LYS A 42 9.48 13.32 -22.43
N LEU A 43 8.18 13.37 -22.72
CA LEU A 43 7.65 14.11 -23.88
C LEU A 43 7.55 15.61 -23.63
N ASP A 44 7.62 16.01 -22.34
CA ASP A 44 7.60 17.43 -21.92
C ASP A 44 6.46 18.24 -22.53
N TYR A 45 5.25 17.74 -22.37
CA TYR A 45 4.03 18.39 -22.87
C TYR A 45 3.83 19.81 -22.31
N PRO A 46 4.09 20.14 -21.04
CA PRO A 46 4.00 21.52 -20.57
C PRO A 46 4.82 22.49 -21.39
N HIS A 47 6.06 22.15 -21.71
CA HIS A 47 6.92 22.99 -22.56
C HIS A 47 6.35 23.13 -23.98
N GLN A 48 5.86 22.03 -24.59
CA GLN A 48 5.23 22.08 -25.92
C GLN A 48 3.98 22.94 -25.93
N LEU A 49 3.24 23.03 -24.83
CA LEU A 49 2.05 23.88 -24.66
C LEU A 49 2.39 25.31 -24.23
N GLY A 50 3.66 25.65 -24.04
CA GLY A 50 4.09 26.93 -23.53
C GLY A 50 3.74 27.20 -22.07
N LEU A 51 3.41 26.14 -21.30
CA LEU A 51 3.13 26.24 -19.88
C LEU A 51 4.42 26.26 -19.08
N LYS A 52 4.47 27.15 -18.08
CA LYS A 52 5.64 27.32 -17.21
C LYS A 52 5.31 26.92 -15.77
N GLY A 53 6.33 26.49 -15.01
CA GLY A 53 6.21 26.24 -13.58
C GLY A 53 5.63 24.86 -13.20
N LEU A 54 5.60 23.89 -14.13
CA LEU A 54 5.21 22.52 -13.84
C LEU A 54 6.44 21.61 -13.66
N PHE A 55 6.36 20.64 -12.73
CA PHE A 55 7.47 19.78 -12.37
C PHE A 55 7.53 18.47 -13.16
N SER A 56 6.48 18.13 -13.91
CA SER A 56 6.40 16.90 -14.71
C SER A 56 6.17 17.21 -16.17
N GLY A 57 6.81 16.44 -17.05
CA GLY A 57 6.62 16.53 -18.50
C GLY A 57 5.34 15.87 -19.03
N ILE A 58 4.49 15.35 -18.16
CA ILE A 58 3.22 14.69 -18.50
C ILE A 58 2.21 15.76 -18.94
N PHE A 59 1.25 15.38 -19.81
CA PHE A 59 0.19 16.28 -20.23
C PHE A 59 -0.68 16.73 -19.04
N PRO A 60 -0.89 18.06 -18.82
CA PRO A 60 -1.71 18.56 -17.71
C PRO A 60 -3.17 18.12 -17.82
N THR A 61 -3.85 18.10 -16.69
CA THR A 61 -5.29 17.83 -16.66
C THR A 61 -6.08 19.12 -16.64
N PHE A 62 -6.99 19.27 -17.59
CA PHE A 62 -7.91 20.41 -17.67
C PHE A 62 -9.35 19.93 -17.51
N ARG A 63 -10.11 20.59 -16.64
CA ARG A 63 -11.53 20.34 -16.39
C ARG A 63 -12.32 21.64 -16.52
N PHE A 64 -13.36 21.64 -17.31
CA PHE A 64 -14.16 22.81 -17.57
C PHE A 64 -15.66 22.49 -17.56
N GLY A 65 -16.25 22.67 -16.36
CA GLY A 65 -17.68 22.49 -16.14
C GLY A 65 -18.20 21.12 -16.59
N ASN A 66 -19.25 21.12 -17.38
CA ASN A 66 -19.91 19.91 -17.87
C ASN A 66 -19.32 19.39 -19.20
N TYR A 67 -18.26 19.96 -19.69
CA TYR A 67 -17.59 19.50 -20.91
C TYR A 67 -16.65 18.35 -20.62
N LEU A 68 -16.33 17.57 -21.64
CA LEU A 68 -15.28 16.56 -21.55
C LEU A 68 -13.92 17.24 -21.31
N GLY A 69 -13.28 16.89 -20.20
CA GLY A 69 -11.97 17.43 -19.86
C GLY A 69 -10.85 16.85 -20.74
N LEU A 70 -9.70 17.49 -20.70
CA LEU A 70 -8.47 17.06 -21.37
C LEU A 70 -7.48 16.50 -20.34
N GLY A 71 -6.62 15.59 -20.77
CA GLY A 71 -5.55 15.03 -19.98
C GLY A 71 -5.96 13.83 -19.12
N PRO A 72 -5.00 13.26 -18.35
CA PRO A 72 -5.21 12.07 -17.57
C PRO A 72 -6.16 12.31 -16.39
N ARG A 73 -6.64 11.23 -15.77
CA ARG A 73 -7.39 11.32 -14.50
C ARG A 73 -6.40 11.52 -13.33
N ASN A 74 -6.89 12.11 -12.25
CA ASN A 74 -6.14 12.14 -10.98
C ASN A 74 -5.77 10.72 -10.55
N ASN A 75 -4.63 10.57 -9.89
CA ASN A 75 -4.09 9.26 -9.48
C ASN A 75 -3.82 8.27 -10.62
N SER A 76 -3.90 8.68 -11.89
CA SER A 76 -3.61 7.78 -13.02
C SER A 76 -2.11 7.58 -13.24
N VAL A 77 -1.29 8.49 -12.74
CA VAL A 77 0.17 8.44 -12.88
C VAL A 77 0.78 7.68 -11.71
N PHE A 78 1.36 6.52 -12.01
CA PHE A 78 2.09 5.75 -11.01
C PHE A 78 3.14 4.84 -11.63
N LYS A 79 4.15 4.52 -10.83
CA LYS A 79 5.15 3.49 -11.10
C LYS A 79 5.44 2.77 -9.80
N GLU A 80 5.18 1.48 -9.78
CA GLU A 80 5.42 0.60 -8.64
C GLU A 80 6.29 -0.56 -9.07
N SER A 81 7.46 -0.70 -8.44
CA SER A 81 8.42 -1.77 -8.68
C SER A 81 8.64 -2.53 -7.38
N SER A 82 8.18 -3.79 -7.35
CA SER A 82 8.24 -4.65 -6.18
C SER A 82 9.15 -5.84 -6.41
N TYR A 83 10.02 -6.10 -5.45
CA TYR A 83 10.88 -7.28 -5.40
C TYR A 83 10.54 -8.11 -4.16
N ALA A 84 10.53 -9.42 -4.31
CA ALA A 84 10.43 -10.33 -3.17
C ALA A 84 11.47 -11.45 -3.30
N PHE A 85 12.16 -11.71 -2.19
CA PHE A 85 13.09 -12.83 -2.04
C PHE A 85 12.57 -13.75 -0.94
N THR A 86 12.40 -15.02 -1.27
CA THR A 86 11.73 -15.97 -0.36
C THR A 86 12.53 -17.28 -0.28
N PRO A 87 13.53 -17.38 0.62
CA PRO A 87 14.08 -18.67 1.03
C PRO A 87 13.04 -19.45 1.84
N TYR A 88 12.99 -20.74 1.58
CA TYR A 88 12.06 -21.69 2.19
C TYR A 88 12.77 -23.00 2.47
N VAL A 89 12.52 -23.59 3.64
CA VAL A 89 12.92 -24.93 3.98
C VAL A 89 11.77 -25.67 4.67
N SER A 90 11.54 -26.92 4.29
CA SER A 90 10.56 -27.79 4.94
C SER A 90 11.12 -29.19 5.12
N GLY A 91 11.04 -29.71 6.34
CA GLY A 91 11.36 -31.09 6.67
C GLY A 91 10.10 -31.87 6.99
N SER A 92 9.95 -33.08 6.45
CA SER A 92 8.87 -34.01 6.77
C SER A 92 9.46 -35.31 7.33
N LEU A 93 8.93 -35.73 8.48
CA LEU A 93 9.33 -36.96 9.17
C LEU A 93 8.11 -37.83 9.40
N ASN A 94 8.10 -39.02 8.79
CA ASN A 94 7.08 -40.04 9.02
C ASN A 94 7.60 -41.07 10.03
N ARG A 95 6.98 -41.13 11.21
CA ARG A 95 7.38 -42.06 12.29
C ARG A 95 6.18 -42.72 12.92
N LYS A 96 6.00 -44.02 12.68
CA LYS A 96 4.85 -44.80 13.15
C LYS A 96 3.54 -44.15 12.69
N ALA A 97 2.73 -43.69 13.63
CA ALA A 97 1.44 -43.06 13.41
C ALA A 97 1.52 -41.53 13.20
N HIS A 98 2.72 -40.94 13.29
CA HIS A 98 2.93 -39.51 13.20
C HIS A 98 3.53 -39.09 11.86
N THR A 99 3.04 -37.98 11.31
CA THR A 99 3.66 -37.25 10.21
C THR A 99 3.96 -35.83 10.68
N VAL A 100 5.20 -35.63 11.13
CA VAL A 100 5.67 -34.32 11.61
C VAL A 100 6.24 -33.53 10.45
N ARG A 101 5.88 -32.24 10.34
CA ARG A 101 6.46 -31.31 9.37
C ARG A 101 6.92 -30.04 10.08
N LEU A 102 8.13 -29.63 9.78
CA LEU A 102 8.70 -28.34 10.20
C LEU A 102 8.99 -27.51 8.96
N THR A 103 8.55 -26.28 8.96
CA THR A 103 8.73 -25.37 7.83
C THR A 103 9.23 -24.02 8.31
N HIS A 104 10.21 -23.46 7.61
CA HIS A 104 10.62 -22.08 7.78
C HIS A 104 10.56 -21.35 6.46
N THR A 105 9.99 -20.15 6.46
CA THR A 105 9.94 -19.24 5.32
C THR A 105 10.38 -17.86 5.77
N THR A 106 11.36 -17.29 5.09
CA THR A 106 11.65 -15.86 5.16
C THR A 106 11.17 -15.19 3.89
N ARG A 107 10.46 -14.07 4.00
CA ARG A 107 10.10 -13.25 2.85
C ARG A 107 10.57 -11.83 3.08
N ARG A 108 11.38 -11.32 2.16
CA ARG A 108 11.89 -9.96 2.17
C ARG A 108 11.30 -9.19 0.98
N ASN A 109 10.51 -8.16 1.28
CA ASN A 109 9.86 -7.30 0.30
C ASN A 109 10.57 -5.96 0.18
N PHE A 110 10.66 -5.49 -1.06
CA PHE A 110 11.17 -4.17 -1.43
C PHE A 110 10.14 -3.56 -2.38
N ASP A 111 9.46 -2.50 -1.94
CA ASP A 111 8.44 -1.84 -2.73
C ASP A 111 8.89 -0.40 -2.99
N ASN A 112 9.10 -0.07 -4.26
CA ASN A 112 9.51 1.25 -4.71
C ASN A 112 8.30 1.87 -5.40
N ILE A 113 7.76 2.94 -4.82
CA ILE A 113 6.48 3.51 -5.24
C ILE A 113 6.65 4.98 -5.59
N PHE A 114 6.25 5.34 -6.80
CA PHE A 114 6.05 6.71 -7.24
C PHE A 114 4.60 6.83 -7.72
N SER A 115 3.80 7.66 -7.06
CA SER A 115 2.38 7.81 -7.38
C SER A 115 1.89 9.20 -6.96
N PRO A 116 2.26 10.27 -7.66
CA PRO A 116 1.73 11.60 -7.41
C PRO A 116 0.25 11.69 -7.79
N PHE A 117 -0.49 12.57 -7.13
CA PHE A 117 -1.91 12.78 -7.41
C PHE A 117 -2.12 13.55 -8.74
N ALA A 118 -1.48 14.71 -8.89
CA ALA A 118 -1.56 15.59 -10.04
C ALA A 118 -0.17 16.12 -10.42
N PRO A 119 0.74 15.26 -10.97
CA PRO A 119 2.15 15.61 -11.14
C PRO A 119 2.40 16.69 -12.20
N ALA A 120 1.52 16.81 -13.17
CA ALA A 120 1.61 17.80 -14.25
C ALA A 120 0.56 18.91 -14.12
N GLY A 121 -0.02 19.05 -12.92
CA GLY A 121 -1.10 19.97 -12.65
C GLY A 121 -2.48 19.45 -13.04
N TYR A 122 -3.45 19.81 -12.21
CA TYR A 122 -4.86 19.58 -12.40
C TYR A 122 -5.56 20.93 -12.28
N PHE A 123 -6.11 21.44 -13.37
CA PHE A 123 -6.67 22.77 -13.44
C PHE A 123 -8.15 22.71 -13.81
N THR A 124 -8.95 23.41 -13.03
CA THR A 124 -10.40 23.53 -13.26
C THR A 124 -10.74 24.94 -13.73
N PHE A 125 -11.72 25.02 -14.61
CA PHE A 125 -12.24 26.27 -15.16
C PHE A 125 -13.74 26.34 -14.86
N GLY A 126 -14.14 27.40 -14.18
CA GLY A 126 -15.53 27.64 -13.79
C GLY A 126 -16.20 28.65 -14.71
N ASN A 127 -17.54 28.71 -14.64
CA ASN A 127 -18.33 29.71 -15.38
C ASN A 127 -18.08 31.14 -14.88
N ALA A 128 -17.78 31.29 -13.58
CA ALA A 128 -17.68 32.58 -12.91
C ALA A 128 -16.67 33.54 -13.54
N MET A 129 -15.53 32.99 -14.05
CA MET A 129 -14.47 33.80 -14.66
C MET A 129 -14.91 34.56 -15.95
N THR A 130 -16.01 34.15 -16.54
CA THR A 130 -16.60 34.80 -17.75
C THR A 130 -18.05 35.20 -17.53
N ALA A 131 -18.54 35.12 -16.30
CA ALA A 131 -19.88 35.52 -15.95
C ALA A 131 -20.02 37.05 -15.77
N LEU A 132 -21.23 37.57 -15.94
CA LEU A 132 -21.57 38.91 -15.50
C LEU A 132 -21.70 38.91 -13.98
N PRO A 133 -20.96 39.75 -13.23
CA PRO A 133 -21.00 39.79 -11.80
C PRO A 133 -22.44 39.96 -11.27
N GLY A 134 -22.84 39.08 -10.31
CA GLY A 134 -24.19 39.11 -9.72
C GLY A 134 -25.31 38.52 -10.58
N ILE A 135 -25.08 38.15 -11.82
CA ILE A 135 -26.09 37.55 -12.70
C ILE A 135 -25.91 36.05 -12.79
N LYS A 136 -26.84 35.27 -12.19
CA LYS A 136 -26.82 33.82 -12.21
C LYS A 136 -26.96 33.28 -13.64
N ASN A 137 -26.37 32.07 -13.88
CA ASN A 137 -26.43 31.34 -15.16
C ASN A 137 -25.81 32.08 -16.34
N THR A 138 -24.89 33.00 -16.08
CA THR A 138 -24.05 33.63 -17.10
C THR A 138 -22.65 33.07 -17.04
N GLY A 139 -21.86 33.30 -18.08
CA GLY A 139 -20.50 32.74 -18.17
C GLY A 139 -20.46 31.33 -18.70
N ASN A 140 -19.26 30.88 -19.08
CA ASN A 140 -19.03 29.58 -19.67
C ASN A 140 -17.65 29.06 -19.30
N ALA A 141 -17.57 27.85 -18.71
CA ALA A 141 -16.33 27.25 -18.26
C ALA A 141 -15.35 26.98 -19.42
N PHE A 142 -15.84 26.66 -20.62
CA PHE A 142 -14.99 26.46 -21.78
C PHE A 142 -14.42 27.80 -22.29
N ALA A 143 -15.18 28.88 -22.21
CA ALA A 143 -14.68 30.23 -22.51
C ALA A 143 -13.58 30.62 -21.49
N SER A 144 -13.78 30.34 -20.20
CA SER A 144 -12.75 30.57 -19.18
C SER A 144 -11.46 29.76 -19.47
N PHE A 145 -11.59 28.51 -19.95
CA PHE A 145 -10.46 27.71 -20.40
C PHE A 145 -9.75 28.35 -21.61
N LEU A 146 -10.47 28.80 -22.64
CA LEU A 146 -9.87 29.45 -23.80
C LEU A 146 -9.12 30.74 -23.45
N LEU A 147 -9.59 31.47 -22.44
CA LEU A 147 -8.92 32.65 -21.89
C LEU A 147 -7.75 32.29 -20.93
N GLY A 148 -7.65 31.03 -20.54
CA GLY A 148 -6.65 30.54 -19.58
C GLY A 148 -6.90 30.96 -18.11
N GLU A 149 -8.12 31.38 -17.78
CA GLU A 149 -8.50 31.85 -16.44
C GLU A 149 -8.78 30.67 -15.50
N VAL A 150 -7.77 30.23 -14.77
CA VAL A 150 -7.88 29.07 -13.87
C VAL A 150 -8.74 29.41 -12.66
N TYR A 151 -9.77 28.58 -12.41
CA TYR A 151 -10.64 28.69 -11.25
C TYR A 151 -9.98 28.09 -10.01
N ASN A 152 -9.61 26.82 -10.09
CA ASN A 152 -8.84 26.14 -9.07
C ASN A 152 -7.78 25.26 -9.73
N GLY A 153 -6.67 25.05 -9.05
CA GLY A 153 -5.63 24.18 -9.52
C GLY A 153 -4.92 23.47 -8.37
N GLU A 154 -4.29 22.36 -8.69
CA GLU A 154 -3.43 21.60 -7.80
C GLU A 154 -2.26 21.05 -8.60
N GLU A 155 -1.07 21.05 -7.99
CA GLU A 155 0.09 20.32 -8.48
C GLU A 155 0.71 19.52 -7.34
N SER A 156 0.87 18.21 -7.53
CA SER A 156 1.52 17.35 -6.55
C SER A 156 3.01 17.31 -6.76
N ILE A 157 3.74 17.63 -5.72
CA ILE A 157 5.19 17.70 -5.73
C ILE A 157 5.76 16.51 -4.96
N VAL A 158 6.12 15.46 -5.70
CA VAL A 158 6.78 14.27 -5.18
C VAL A 158 8.21 14.24 -5.71
N ARG A 159 9.17 14.73 -4.90
CA ARG A 159 10.56 14.81 -5.35
C ARG A 159 11.26 13.47 -5.46
N HIS A 160 10.87 12.50 -4.66
CA HIS A 160 11.50 11.19 -4.62
C HIS A 160 10.47 10.07 -4.43
N PRO A 161 10.62 8.93 -5.12
CA PRO A 161 9.86 7.73 -4.83
C PRO A 161 10.04 7.27 -3.38
N SER A 162 9.05 6.60 -2.83
CA SER A 162 9.18 5.90 -1.54
C SER A 162 9.76 4.51 -1.75
N TYR A 163 10.73 4.13 -0.92
CA TYR A 163 11.42 2.84 -0.99
C TYR A 163 11.15 2.03 0.27
N TYR A 164 10.03 1.34 0.31
CA TYR A 164 9.61 0.56 1.48
C TYR A 164 10.28 -0.80 1.57
N ARG A 165 10.50 -1.25 2.80
CA ARG A 165 11.14 -2.52 3.13
C ARG A 165 10.34 -3.20 4.25
N LYS A 166 10.09 -4.50 4.10
CA LYS A 166 9.40 -5.31 5.10
C LYS A 166 9.89 -6.75 5.04
N ASN A 167 10.09 -7.37 6.21
CA ASN A 167 10.48 -8.76 6.33
C ASN A 167 9.41 -9.55 7.09
N PHE A 168 9.22 -10.79 6.67
CA PHE A 168 8.37 -11.78 7.35
C PHE A 168 9.18 -13.03 7.58
N TYR A 169 9.03 -13.61 8.76
CA TYR A 169 9.62 -14.88 9.14
C TYR A 169 8.50 -15.76 9.68
N ASN A 170 8.27 -16.90 9.03
CA ASN A 170 7.25 -17.85 9.41
C ASN A 170 7.92 -19.16 9.81
N PHE A 171 7.55 -19.70 10.96
CA PHE A 171 7.97 -20.99 11.49
C PHE A 171 6.72 -21.82 11.75
N ILE A 172 6.53 -22.89 10.99
CA ILE A 172 5.37 -23.77 11.11
C ILE A 172 5.84 -25.12 11.63
N ALA A 173 5.25 -25.57 12.73
CA ALA A 173 5.35 -26.94 13.20
C ALA A 173 3.97 -27.59 13.12
N SER A 174 3.88 -28.76 12.50
CA SER A 174 2.64 -29.52 12.41
C SER A 174 2.88 -31.00 12.63
N ASP A 175 1.87 -31.67 13.23
CA ASP A 175 1.81 -33.12 13.36
C ASP A 175 0.43 -33.62 12.93
N GLU A 176 0.41 -34.63 12.10
CA GLU A 176 -0.76 -35.44 11.80
C GLU A 176 -0.58 -36.80 12.48
N TYR A 177 -1.45 -37.09 13.46
CA TYR A 177 -1.42 -38.28 14.26
C TYR A 177 -2.59 -39.21 13.93
N LYS A 178 -2.30 -40.41 13.41
CA LYS A 178 -3.26 -41.49 13.20
C LYS A 178 -3.50 -42.18 14.53
N VAL A 179 -4.45 -41.69 15.33
CA VAL A 179 -4.77 -42.18 16.67
C VAL A 179 -5.15 -43.64 16.66
N ARG A 180 -6.03 -44.01 15.70
CA ARG A 180 -6.48 -45.38 15.42
C ARG A 180 -7.08 -45.44 14.01
N PRO A 181 -7.34 -46.65 13.48
CA PRO A 181 -8.09 -46.77 12.22
C PRO A 181 -9.41 -45.99 12.28
N GLY A 182 -9.60 -45.03 11.33
CA GLY A 182 -10.77 -44.16 11.26
C GLY A 182 -10.73 -42.92 12.16
N LEU A 183 -9.64 -42.65 12.90
CA LEU A 183 -9.49 -41.43 13.69
C LEU A 183 -8.10 -40.83 13.46
N THR A 184 -8.07 -39.65 12.89
CA THR A 184 -6.85 -38.85 12.71
C THR A 184 -7.03 -37.48 13.38
N ALA A 185 -6.04 -37.08 14.17
CA ALA A 185 -5.93 -35.74 14.73
C ALA A 185 -4.78 -34.98 14.05
N SER A 186 -4.92 -33.70 13.87
CA SER A 186 -3.87 -32.81 13.37
C SER A 186 -3.76 -31.58 14.25
N VAL A 187 -2.52 -31.14 14.47
CA VAL A 187 -2.21 -29.88 15.13
C VAL A 187 -1.14 -29.16 14.34
N SER A 188 -1.28 -27.87 14.21
CA SER A 188 -0.28 -27.00 13.60
C SER A 188 -0.21 -25.70 14.35
N VAL A 189 0.99 -25.13 14.45
CA VAL A 189 1.19 -23.76 14.94
C VAL A 189 2.10 -23.06 13.95
N ASN A 190 1.63 -21.92 13.45
CA ASN A 190 2.43 -20.98 12.67
C ASN A 190 2.86 -19.84 13.61
N PHE A 191 4.16 -19.65 13.77
CA PHE A 191 4.75 -18.47 14.41
C PHE A 191 5.19 -17.51 13.34
N GLU A 192 4.50 -16.37 13.24
CA GLU A 192 4.88 -15.29 12.34
C GLU A 192 5.58 -14.17 13.11
N VAL A 193 6.76 -13.78 12.62
CA VAL A 193 7.47 -12.57 13.04
C VAL A 193 7.48 -11.63 11.83
N ALA A 194 6.81 -10.49 11.94
CA ALA A 194 6.77 -9.49 10.88
C ALA A 194 7.46 -8.21 11.33
N SER A 195 8.49 -7.79 10.60
CA SER A 195 9.07 -6.47 10.82
C SER A 195 8.05 -5.39 10.44
N PRO A 196 8.10 -4.22 11.09
CA PRO A 196 7.35 -3.08 10.59
C PRO A 196 7.86 -2.65 9.21
N ARG A 197 7.05 -1.87 8.52
CA ARG A 197 7.49 -1.18 7.31
C ARG A 197 8.51 -0.11 7.68
N THR A 198 9.63 -0.08 6.97
CA THR A 198 10.61 1.01 7.00
C THR A 198 10.75 1.61 5.62
N GLU A 199 11.14 2.87 5.53
CA GLU A 199 11.54 3.52 4.29
C GLU A 199 13.06 3.69 4.28
N LYS A 200 13.70 3.38 3.15
CA LYS A 200 15.17 3.30 3.01
C LYS A 200 15.91 4.57 3.48
N TYR A 201 15.29 5.72 3.34
CA TYR A 201 15.85 7.03 3.68
C TYR A 201 15.08 7.70 4.82
N ASN A 202 14.29 6.94 5.60
CA ASN A 202 13.43 7.41 6.69
C ASN A 202 12.39 8.46 6.25
N ARG A 203 11.93 8.41 4.99
CA ARG A 203 10.93 9.33 4.45
C ARG A 203 9.52 8.81 4.71
N GLN A 204 9.21 8.61 5.99
CA GLN A 204 7.86 8.27 6.45
C GLN A 204 7.53 9.01 7.73
N SER A 205 6.25 9.27 7.91
CA SER A 205 5.69 10.04 9.00
C SER A 205 4.37 9.44 9.48
N THR A 206 3.92 9.85 10.65
CA THR A 206 2.60 9.56 11.20
C THR A 206 2.22 10.60 12.24
N VAL A 207 0.94 10.77 12.51
CA VAL A 207 0.52 11.52 13.69
C VAL A 207 0.77 10.69 14.94
N SER A 208 1.29 11.32 15.98
CA SER A 208 1.43 10.73 17.30
C SER A 208 0.58 11.48 18.32
N PHE A 209 -0.27 10.76 19.02
CA PHE A 209 -1.09 11.30 20.10
C PHE A 209 -0.37 11.39 21.45
N SER A 210 0.91 11.01 21.50
CA SER A 210 1.75 11.18 22.71
C SER A 210 2.77 12.32 22.59
N HIS A 211 3.03 12.82 21.38
CA HIS A 211 3.94 13.93 21.15
C HIS A 211 3.20 15.26 21.19
N ILE A 212 3.82 16.24 21.85
CA ILE A 212 3.25 17.57 22.01
C ILE A 212 3.41 18.37 20.74
N ASN A 213 2.30 18.92 20.25
CA ASN A 213 2.29 19.82 19.11
C ASN A 213 2.79 21.21 19.55
N PRO A 214 3.88 21.72 18.97
CA PRO A 214 4.45 22.98 19.42
C PRO A 214 3.56 24.21 19.15
N ALA A 215 2.61 24.10 18.21
CA ALA A 215 1.70 25.23 17.91
C ALA A 215 0.66 25.48 19.01
N ASN A 216 0.26 24.47 19.79
CA ASN A 216 -0.84 24.59 20.75
C ASN A 216 -0.55 23.95 22.12
N GLY A 217 0.62 23.33 22.31
CA GLY A 217 1.03 22.69 23.56
C GLY A 217 0.23 21.43 23.94
N LYS A 218 -0.55 20.86 23.01
CA LYS A 218 -1.39 19.66 23.23
C LYS A 218 -0.81 18.44 22.52
N PRO A 219 -1.14 17.21 22.98
CA PRO A 219 -0.82 16.00 22.24
C PRO A 219 -1.43 16.00 20.81
N GLY A 220 -0.71 15.49 19.84
CA GLY A 220 -1.15 15.44 18.45
C GLY A 220 -0.19 16.19 17.53
N ALA A 221 1.01 15.61 17.32
CA ALA A 221 2.03 16.16 16.44
C ALA A 221 2.40 15.16 15.33
N LEU A 222 2.81 15.65 14.19
CA LEU A 222 3.42 14.84 13.17
C LEU A 222 4.83 14.43 13.63
N ILE A 223 5.14 13.14 13.55
CA ILE A 223 6.47 12.59 13.85
C ILE A 223 7.09 11.98 12.61
N PHE A 224 8.41 12.01 12.54
CA PHE A 224 9.19 11.58 11.37
C PHE A 224 10.13 10.44 11.74
N ALA A 225 10.15 9.39 10.93
CA ALA A 225 11.07 8.28 11.12
C ALA A 225 12.54 8.73 11.10
N GLY A 226 13.34 8.18 12.01
CA GLY A 226 14.77 8.46 12.12
C GLY A 226 15.10 9.84 12.69
N ARG A 227 14.16 10.55 13.34
CA ARG A 227 14.33 11.88 13.90
C ARG A 227 13.85 11.97 15.34
N GLU A 228 14.44 12.88 16.12
CA GLU A 228 14.01 13.22 17.50
C GLU A 228 13.80 12.00 18.40
N GLY A 229 14.69 10.99 18.29
CA GLY A 229 14.59 9.75 19.04
C GLY A 229 13.62 8.72 18.48
N ILE A 230 12.89 9.04 17.40
CA ILE A 230 12.00 8.10 16.69
C ILE A 230 12.88 7.17 15.83
N GLY A 231 12.64 5.85 15.92
CA GLY A 231 13.34 4.87 15.08
C GLY A 231 12.96 4.97 13.59
N ALA A 232 13.67 4.21 12.75
CA ALA A 232 13.33 4.09 11.32
C ALA A 232 11.94 3.46 11.08
N ALA A 233 11.43 2.73 12.05
CA ALA A 233 10.11 2.11 12.04
C ALA A 233 9.13 2.89 12.92
N LEU A 234 7.91 3.08 12.45
CA LEU A 234 6.82 3.76 13.19
C LEU A 234 5.92 2.77 13.94
N GLN A 235 6.19 1.48 13.83
CA GLN A 235 5.50 0.38 14.52
C GLN A 235 6.53 -0.62 15.07
N PRO A 236 6.17 -1.42 16.08
CA PRO A 236 7.04 -2.49 16.56
C PRO A 236 7.05 -3.69 15.61
N THR A 237 8.06 -4.54 15.77
CA THR A 237 8.03 -5.90 15.23
C THR A 237 6.89 -6.67 15.92
N THR A 238 6.08 -7.37 15.14
CA THR A 238 4.97 -8.16 15.66
C THR A 238 5.33 -9.64 15.66
N VAL A 239 4.96 -10.34 16.74
CA VAL A 239 5.10 -11.80 16.89
C VAL A 239 3.73 -12.38 17.14
N ARG A 240 3.33 -13.40 16.38
CA ARG A 240 2.02 -14.03 16.45
C ARG A 240 2.14 -15.53 16.43
N ALA A 241 1.26 -16.19 17.19
CA ALA A 241 1.07 -17.63 17.14
C ALA A 241 -0.33 -17.91 16.56
N GLU A 242 -0.39 -18.71 15.52
CA GLU A 242 -1.60 -19.06 14.78
C GLU A 242 -1.82 -20.58 14.85
N PRO A 243 -2.47 -21.07 15.92
CA PRO A 243 -2.75 -22.48 16.07
C PRO A 243 -3.88 -22.93 15.14
N THR A 244 -3.76 -24.16 14.66
CA THR A 244 -4.80 -24.88 13.92
C THR A 244 -4.93 -26.29 14.48
N ILE A 245 -6.16 -26.73 14.71
CA ILE A 245 -6.47 -28.07 15.21
C ILE A 245 -7.46 -28.71 14.23
N GLY A 246 -7.24 -29.97 13.92
CA GLY A 246 -8.14 -30.76 13.05
C GLY A 246 -8.42 -32.14 13.63
N LEU A 247 -9.63 -32.62 13.38
CA LEU A 247 -10.05 -33.97 13.72
C LEU A 247 -10.82 -34.58 12.53
N SER A 248 -10.48 -35.81 12.17
CA SER A 248 -11.20 -36.58 11.15
C SER A 248 -11.59 -37.94 11.74
N LEU A 249 -12.90 -38.23 11.78
CA LEU A 249 -13.46 -39.41 12.38
C LEU A 249 -14.33 -40.15 11.35
N SER A 250 -14.06 -41.43 11.15
CA SER A 250 -14.99 -42.39 10.49
C SER A 250 -15.69 -43.20 11.57
N PRO A 251 -16.93 -42.80 11.98
CA PRO A 251 -17.57 -43.35 13.16
C PRO A 251 -18.07 -44.82 12.94
N PHE A 252 -18.25 -45.24 11.69
CA PHE A 252 -18.78 -46.56 11.36
C PHE A 252 -17.70 -47.48 10.77
N SER A 253 -17.83 -48.77 11.01
CA SER A 253 -16.88 -49.80 10.54
C SER A 253 -16.80 -49.89 9.01
N ASN A 254 -17.89 -49.56 8.30
CA ASN A 254 -17.92 -49.51 6.84
C ASN A 254 -17.18 -48.34 6.21
N ARG A 255 -16.73 -47.35 7.05
CA ARG A 255 -15.96 -46.16 6.66
C ARG A 255 -16.59 -45.30 5.57
N LYS A 256 -17.88 -45.48 5.27
CA LYS A 256 -18.61 -44.68 4.25
C LYS A 256 -18.98 -43.29 4.74
N THR A 257 -18.83 -43.00 6.04
CA THR A 257 -19.12 -41.69 6.63
C THR A 257 -17.87 -41.15 7.29
N VAL A 258 -17.55 -39.89 6.98
CA VAL A 258 -16.44 -39.16 7.60
C VAL A 258 -16.96 -37.84 8.20
N VAL A 259 -16.70 -37.64 9.46
CA VAL A 259 -16.95 -36.36 10.15
C VAL A 259 -15.63 -35.65 10.32
N ARG A 260 -15.58 -34.37 9.95
CA ARG A 260 -14.39 -33.53 10.11
C ARG A 260 -14.72 -32.32 10.97
N PHE A 261 -13.78 -31.98 11.83
CA PHE A 261 -13.79 -30.72 12.59
C PHE A 261 -12.45 -30.05 12.40
N SER A 262 -12.46 -28.74 12.24
CA SER A 262 -11.25 -27.94 12.32
C SER A 262 -11.53 -26.61 12.99
N TYR A 263 -10.51 -26.12 13.70
CA TYR A 263 -10.45 -24.77 14.25
C TYR A 263 -9.09 -24.17 13.92
N GLY A 264 -9.10 -22.89 13.58
CA GLY A 264 -7.89 -22.12 13.34
C GLY A 264 -8.02 -20.68 13.81
N LEU A 265 -6.92 -20.16 14.35
CA LEU A 265 -6.71 -18.74 14.61
C LEU A 265 -5.72 -18.22 13.57
N SER A 266 -6.05 -17.12 12.92
CA SER A 266 -5.15 -16.40 12.02
C SER A 266 -5.26 -14.90 12.23
N TYR A 267 -4.23 -14.16 11.81
CA TYR A 267 -4.24 -12.71 11.82
C TYR A 267 -4.19 -12.18 10.39
N GLN A 268 -5.09 -11.26 10.07
CA GLN A 268 -5.06 -10.61 8.77
C GLN A 268 -3.93 -9.58 8.76
N SER A 269 -3.01 -9.71 7.82
CA SER A 269 -2.08 -8.63 7.55
C SER A 269 -2.87 -7.45 6.98
N VAL A 270 -2.76 -6.29 7.61
CA VAL A 270 -3.26 -5.05 6.99
C VAL A 270 -2.51 -4.88 5.67
N PRO A 271 -3.22 -4.68 4.53
CA PRO A 271 -2.59 -4.39 3.27
C PRO A 271 -1.58 -3.26 3.44
N LEU A 272 -0.50 -3.31 2.66
CA LEU A 272 0.41 -2.17 2.55
C LEU A 272 -0.45 -0.93 2.37
N TYR A 273 -0.33 0.01 3.30
CA TYR A 273 -1.04 1.28 3.29
C TYR A 273 -1.01 1.89 1.89
N GLY A 274 -2.07 2.63 1.54
CA GLY A 274 -2.17 3.28 0.24
C GLY A 274 -0.87 3.96 -0.20
N ARG A 275 -0.68 4.14 -1.49
CA ARG A 275 0.57 4.61 -2.11
C ARG A 275 1.15 5.88 -1.49
N HIS A 276 0.30 6.72 -0.89
CA HIS A 276 0.68 8.00 -0.26
C HIS A 276 0.71 7.94 1.27
N PHE A 277 0.29 6.83 1.86
CA PHE A 277 0.14 6.73 3.30
C PHE A 277 1.47 6.82 4.03
N GLY A 278 1.51 7.71 5.02
CA GLY A 278 2.69 7.94 5.86
C GLY A 278 3.82 8.68 5.14
N THR A 279 3.50 9.56 4.18
CA THR A 279 4.48 10.38 3.47
C THR A 279 4.31 11.88 3.70
N GLN A 280 3.46 12.27 4.64
CA GLN A 280 3.23 13.67 4.99
C GLN A 280 4.53 14.34 5.41
N GLY A 281 4.73 15.58 4.94
CA GLY A 281 5.99 16.31 5.09
C GLY A 281 7.06 15.96 4.04
N PHE A 282 6.96 14.81 3.34
CA PHE A 282 7.88 14.43 2.26
C PHE A 282 7.33 14.67 0.86
N ASN A 283 6.02 14.86 0.76
CA ASN A 283 5.29 15.25 -0.44
C ASN A 283 4.54 16.54 -0.17
N ALA A 284 4.25 17.31 -1.19
CA ALA A 284 3.45 18.52 -1.11
C ALA A 284 2.40 18.54 -2.21
N ALA A 285 1.33 19.29 -1.96
CA ALA A 285 0.40 19.73 -3.00
C ALA A 285 0.38 21.27 -2.99
N ALA A 286 0.75 21.87 -4.10
CA ALA A 286 0.52 23.28 -4.32
C ALA A 286 -0.92 23.47 -4.74
N LEU A 287 -1.68 24.23 -3.95
CA LEU A 287 -3.08 24.53 -4.21
C LEU A 287 -3.23 25.96 -4.72
N PHE A 288 -3.95 26.12 -5.80
CA PHE A 288 -4.25 27.40 -6.43
C PHE A 288 -5.75 27.63 -6.37
N ILE A 289 -6.17 28.69 -5.73
CA ILE A 289 -7.60 28.97 -5.46
C ILE A 289 -7.93 30.36 -5.99
N SER A 290 -9.03 30.48 -6.75
CA SER A 290 -9.59 31.74 -7.18
C SER A 290 -9.91 32.65 -6.01
N ARG A 291 -9.79 33.96 -6.23
CA ARG A 291 -9.94 34.98 -5.19
C ARG A 291 -11.23 35.77 -5.39
N ASN A 292 -11.55 36.58 -4.37
CA ASN A 292 -12.63 37.56 -4.42
C ASN A 292 -13.95 36.93 -4.89
N ASP A 293 -14.37 35.87 -4.22
CA ASP A 293 -15.60 35.12 -4.54
C ASP A 293 -15.70 34.71 -6.02
N GLN A 294 -14.62 34.23 -6.57
CA GLN A 294 -14.46 33.77 -7.97
C GLN A 294 -14.51 34.92 -9.02
N LEU A 295 -14.38 36.16 -8.63
CA LEU A 295 -14.22 37.26 -9.56
C LEU A 295 -12.82 37.42 -10.12
N GLU A 296 -11.83 36.82 -9.43
CA GLU A 296 -10.44 36.79 -9.86
C GLU A 296 -9.98 35.34 -10.01
N SER A 297 -9.33 35.01 -11.12
CA SER A 297 -8.75 33.69 -11.34
C SER A 297 -7.65 33.40 -10.32
N ALA A 298 -7.41 32.12 -10.03
CA ALA A 298 -6.28 31.71 -9.24
C ALA A 298 -4.96 32.15 -9.87
N PHE A 299 -4.85 31.97 -11.18
CA PHE A 299 -3.82 32.50 -12.07
C PHE A 299 -4.24 32.32 -13.53
N ARG A 300 -3.46 32.89 -14.45
CA ARG A 300 -3.66 32.68 -15.89
C ARG A 300 -2.64 31.72 -16.45
N LEU A 301 -3.06 30.75 -17.25
CA LEU A 301 -2.15 29.76 -17.84
C LEU A 301 -0.97 30.37 -18.57
N ARG A 302 -1.17 31.47 -19.29
CA ARG A 302 -0.13 32.20 -20.03
C ARG A 302 0.98 32.78 -19.14
N ASP A 303 0.65 33.11 -17.89
CA ASP A 303 1.60 33.71 -16.94
C ASP A 303 2.44 32.60 -16.22
N GLY A 304 2.01 31.33 -16.36
CA GLY A 304 2.59 30.17 -15.73
C GLY A 304 1.98 29.87 -14.37
N VAL A 305 2.28 28.68 -13.86
CA VAL A 305 1.85 28.21 -12.53
C VAL A 305 2.63 28.99 -11.47
N PRO A 306 1.96 29.61 -10.47
CA PRO A 306 2.66 30.34 -9.41
C PRO A 306 3.67 29.48 -8.65
N GLN A 307 4.87 30.00 -8.39
CA GLN A 307 5.98 29.32 -7.72
C GLN A 307 6.20 29.82 -6.28
N ASN A 308 5.19 30.43 -5.67
CA ASN A 308 5.26 31.04 -4.34
C ASN A 308 4.93 30.03 -3.22
N PHE A 309 5.31 28.77 -3.37
CA PHE A 309 5.14 27.72 -2.38
C PHE A 309 6.50 27.07 -2.05
N GLU A 310 6.60 26.55 -0.84
CA GLU A 310 7.79 25.82 -0.40
C GLU A 310 7.83 24.40 -0.97
N LEU A 311 9.04 23.91 -1.19
CA LEU A 311 9.27 22.54 -1.67
C LEU A 311 9.55 21.59 -0.48
N PRO A 312 8.99 20.35 -0.51
CA PRO A 312 9.28 19.37 0.52
C PRO A 312 10.78 19.01 0.54
N PRO A 313 11.33 18.56 1.70
CA PRO A 313 10.59 18.08 2.86
C PRO A 313 10.22 19.15 3.88
N PHE A 314 9.00 19.08 4.40
CA PHE A 314 8.54 19.88 5.54
C PHE A 314 8.58 19.04 6.80
N LEU A 315 9.70 19.07 7.51
CA LEU A 315 9.92 18.24 8.70
C LEU A 315 9.49 19.00 9.96
N ASP A 316 8.30 19.54 9.91
CA ASP A 316 7.69 20.32 10.98
C ASP A 316 6.56 19.49 11.64
N PRO A 317 6.60 19.31 12.98
CA PRO A 317 5.54 18.62 13.72
C PRO A 317 4.14 19.22 13.53
N THR A 318 4.05 20.46 13.07
CA THR A 318 2.77 21.16 12.82
C THR A 318 2.27 21.05 11.37
N ALA A 319 3.03 20.43 10.47
CA ALA A 319 2.74 20.40 9.02
C ALA A 319 1.38 19.75 8.66
N ALA A 320 0.79 18.98 9.58
CA ALA A 320 -0.53 18.37 9.39
C ALA A 320 -1.64 19.16 10.11
N ASN A 321 -1.37 20.33 10.72
CA ASN A 321 -2.39 21.09 11.42
C ASN A 321 -3.46 21.60 10.44
N GLY A 322 -4.73 21.33 10.76
CA GLY A 322 -5.86 21.77 9.94
C GLY A 322 -6.07 20.97 8.64
N THR A 323 -5.35 19.86 8.46
CA THR A 323 -5.49 18.97 7.30
C THR A 323 -5.72 17.52 7.75
N ASP A 324 -6.09 16.65 6.82
CA ASP A 324 -6.09 15.21 7.04
C ASP A 324 -4.68 14.71 7.36
N ALA A 325 -4.60 13.75 8.27
CA ALA A 325 -3.33 13.20 8.71
C ALA A 325 -3.37 11.66 8.75
N ASP A 326 -2.28 11.04 8.30
CA ASP A 326 -2.12 9.60 8.36
C ASP A 326 -1.73 9.16 9.77
N PHE A 327 -2.48 8.21 10.30
CA PHE A 327 -2.20 7.59 11.58
C PHE A 327 -1.82 6.13 11.41
N VAL A 328 -0.65 5.78 11.94
CA VAL A 328 -0.17 4.40 12.04
C VAL A 328 -0.32 3.96 13.49
N ASP A 329 -1.16 2.97 13.76
CA ASP A 329 -1.33 2.44 15.11
C ASP A 329 0.02 1.95 15.68
N PRO A 330 0.56 2.63 16.72
CA PRO A 330 1.86 2.27 17.29
C PRO A 330 1.87 0.91 17.98
N SER A 331 0.70 0.34 18.29
CA SER A 331 0.60 -1.00 18.87
C SER A 331 0.88 -2.12 17.87
N GLY A 332 0.74 -1.85 16.57
CA GLY A 332 0.88 -2.84 15.51
C GLY A 332 -0.15 -3.98 15.58
N ARG A 333 -1.27 -3.79 16.30
CA ARG A 333 -2.32 -4.80 16.43
C ARG A 333 -2.98 -5.09 15.10
N LEU A 334 -3.22 -6.37 14.86
CA LEU A 334 -3.94 -6.83 13.67
C LEU A 334 -5.26 -7.51 14.04
N PRO A 335 -6.25 -7.47 13.17
CA PRO A 335 -7.48 -8.23 13.33
C PRO A 335 -7.21 -9.72 13.44
N ALA A 336 -7.77 -10.36 14.46
CA ALA A 336 -7.75 -11.80 14.64
C ALA A 336 -9.00 -12.42 14.02
N VAL A 337 -8.83 -13.55 13.33
CA VAL A 337 -9.92 -14.31 12.72
C VAL A 337 -9.92 -15.71 13.36
N HIS A 338 -11.02 -16.05 14.00
CA HIS A 338 -11.29 -17.38 14.48
C HIS A 338 -12.19 -18.10 13.48
N GLN A 339 -11.74 -19.22 13.00
CA GLN A 339 -12.49 -20.01 12.03
C GLN A 339 -12.67 -21.44 12.54
N TRP A 340 -13.87 -21.95 12.50
CA TRP A 340 -14.17 -23.35 12.75
C TRP A 340 -15.05 -23.91 11.64
N VAL A 341 -14.80 -25.15 11.30
CA VAL A 341 -15.53 -25.85 10.25
C VAL A 341 -15.93 -27.23 10.77
N VAL A 342 -17.19 -27.59 10.58
CA VAL A 342 -17.70 -28.94 10.76
C VAL A 342 -18.22 -29.46 9.43
N GLY A 343 -17.78 -30.62 9.02
CA GLY A 343 -18.18 -31.25 7.76
C GLY A 343 -18.55 -32.69 7.95
N ILE A 344 -19.59 -33.15 7.26
CA ILE A 344 -19.96 -34.55 7.19
C ILE A 344 -19.98 -34.95 5.72
N GLN A 345 -19.27 -36.02 5.41
CA GLN A 345 -19.21 -36.61 4.06
C GLN A 345 -19.65 -38.07 4.13
N ARG A 346 -20.54 -38.48 3.23
CA ARG A 346 -20.99 -39.86 3.14
C ARG A 346 -20.99 -40.35 1.69
N GLU A 347 -20.43 -41.52 1.48
CA GLU A 347 -20.56 -42.25 0.23
C GLU A 347 -21.99 -42.81 0.14
N LEU A 348 -22.71 -42.43 -0.93
CA LEU A 348 -24.03 -42.92 -1.22
C LEU A 348 -23.95 -44.28 -1.93
N PRO A 349 -25.03 -45.12 -1.87
CA PRO A 349 -25.06 -46.42 -2.53
C PRO A 349 -24.89 -46.33 -4.03
#